data_a74eacc2c23e354eaf5a9b5648351b3a
#
_entry.id   a74eacc2c23e354eaf5a9b5648351b3a
#
_cell.length_a   1.000
_cell.length_b   1.000
_cell.length_c   1.000
_cell.angle_alpha   90.00
_cell.angle_beta   90.00
_cell.angle_gamma   90.00
#
_symmetry.space_group_name_H-M   'P 1'
#
loop_
_entity.id
_entity.type
_entity.pdbx_description
1 polymer ?
#
loop_
_entity_poly.entity_id
_entity_poly.type
_entity_poly.pdbx_seq_one_letter_code
_entity_poly.pdbx_strand_id
1 'polypeptide(L)'
;MGYTNSPLVVYTKLSPNHSGQRTHSIDRITPHCVVGQLSAESICGCFTSTSRQASCNYGIGTDGRVSLCVEEKNRSWCSSSNANDQRAVTIECASDMNEPYAMNSAVYDSLVKLCIDICKRNGKKNLLWLGDKNKTLNYAPAADEMVLTVHRWFANKSCPGNWLYARLGDLAARVTAALGGSSSSGMQASSLKNLSEAEAVAKIGPLFTANQKTTGILACVSMAQFI
;
A
#
# COMPACT_ATOMS: atom_id res chain seq x y z
N MET A 1 21.54 1.04 -9.91
CA MET A 1 21.17 1.50 -8.55
C MET A 1 21.36 0.34 -7.58
N GLY A 2 21.99 0.58 -6.42
CA GLY A 2 22.10 -0.47 -5.40
C GLY A 2 20.78 -0.59 -4.64
N TYR A 3 20.28 -1.81 -4.44
CA TYR A 3 19.14 -2.07 -3.56
C TYR A 3 19.56 -1.86 -2.10
N THR A 4 18.72 -1.15 -1.33
CA THR A 4 18.90 -0.94 0.11
C THR A 4 17.63 -1.31 0.85
N ASN A 5 17.77 -1.88 2.05
CA ASN A 5 16.61 -2.15 2.92
C ASN A 5 16.15 -0.87 3.64
N SER A 6 14.91 -0.85 4.08
CA SER A 6 14.34 0.29 4.82
C SER A 6 15.03 0.49 6.18
N PRO A 7 15.40 1.74 6.54
CA PRO A 7 15.90 2.06 7.88
C PRO A 7 14.80 1.99 8.97
N LEU A 8 13.54 1.84 8.59
CA LEU A 8 12.42 1.67 9.53
C LEU A 8 12.37 0.26 10.14
N VAL A 9 13.19 -0.67 9.65
CA VAL A 9 13.27 -2.04 10.17
C VAL A 9 13.84 -2.05 11.58
N VAL A 10 13.11 -2.64 12.51
CA VAL A 10 13.52 -2.83 13.90
C VAL A 10 13.78 -4.30 14.26
N TYR A 11 13.41 -5.23 13.39
CA TYR A 11 13.63 -6.65 13.55
C TYR A 11 13.94 -7.32 12.22
N THR A 12 14.90 -8.22 12.20
CA THR A 12 15.28 -8.98 10.99
C THR A 12 15.32 -10.46 11.29
N LYS A 13 14.58 -11.24 10.50
CA LYS A 13 14.69 -12.70 10.48
C LYS A 13 14.47 -13.16 9.04
N LEU A 14 15.57 -13.44 8.35
CA LEU A 14 15.52 -13.73 6.92
C LEU A 14 14.89 -15.10 6.64
N SER A 15 14.01 -15.11 5.66
CA SER A 15 13.37 -16.30 5.12
C SER A 15 14.26 -16.96 4.06
N PRO A 16 14.34 -18.29 4.00
CA PRO A 16 14.98 -19.01 2.91
C PRO A 16 14.12 -19.04 1.64
N ASN A 17 12.84 -18.64 1.73
CA ASN A 17 11.86 -18.71 0.63
C ASN A 17 11.98 -17.49 -0.28
N HIS A 18 12.99 -17.41 -1.11
CA HIS A 18 13.19 -16.35 -2.09
C HIS A 18 13.96 -16.88 -3.30
N SER A 19 13.88 -16.17 -4.42
CA SER A 19 14.53 -16.59 -5.67
C SER A 19 15.87 -15.92 -5.95
N GLY A 20 16.51 -15.38 -4.92
CA GLY A 20 17.73 -14.60 -5.11
C GLY A 20 17.45 -13.23 -5.72
N GLN A 21 18.48 -12.65 -6.31
CA GLN A 21 18.45 -11.26 -6.80
C GLN A 21 17.36 -11.02 -7.84
N ARG A 22 16.68 -9.89 -7.73
CA ARG A 22 15.68 -9.43 -8.70
C ARG A 22 16.30 -9.24 -10.08
N THR A 23 15.54 -9.58 -11.09
CA THR A 23 15.89 -9.36 -12.51
C THR A 23 15.29 -8.08 -13.08
N HIS A 24 14.51 -7.35 -12.28
CA HIS A 24 13.85 -6.09 -12.66
C HIS A 24 13.98 -5.05 -11.55
N SER A 25 14.07 -3.76 -11.93
CA SER A 25 14.03 -2.66 -10.97
C SER A 25 12.69 -2.63 -10.20
N ILE A 26 12.73 -2.10 -8.98
CA ILE A 26 11.53 -1.97 -8.16
C ILE A 26 10.69 -0.79 -8.68
N ASP A 27 9.49 -1.09 -9.16
CA ASP A 27 8.50 -0.14 -9.63
C ASP A 27 7.07 -0.50 -9.20
N ARG A 28 6.93 -1.47 -8.27
CA ARG A 28 5.66 -1.88 -7.67
C ARG A 28 5.77 -2.03 -6.16
N ILE A 29 4.66 -1.83 -5.48
CA ILE A 29 4.45 -2.22 -4.08
C ILE A 29 3.19 -3.07 -4.02
N THR A 30 3.27 -4.22 -3.32
CA THR A 30 2.12 -5.10 -3.12
C THR A 30 1.89 -5.28 -1.62
N PRO A 31 0.95 -4.52 -1.02
CA PRO A 31 0.56 -4.72 0.37
C PRO A 31 -0.41 -5.89 0.50
N HIS A 32 -0.26 -6.66 1.57
CA HIS A 32 -1.05 -7.83 1.92
C HIS A 32 -1.65 -7.70 3.32
N CYS A 33 -2.64 -8.53 3.64
CA CYS A 33 -3.11 -8.78 5.00
C CYS A 33 -2.64 -10.17 5.45
N VAL A 34 -1.98 -10.25 6.61
CA VAL A 34 -1.46 -11.53 7.13
C VAL A 34 -2.56 -12.41 7.75
N VAL A 35 -3.78 -11.88 7.88
CA VAL A 35 -4.94 -12.56 8.50
C VAL A 35 -4.63 -12.97 9.95
N GLY A 36 -4.22 -12.01 10.76
CA GLY A 36 -3.91 -12.19 12.18
C GLY A 36 -3.35 -10.93 12.81
N GLN A 37 -3.62 -10.78 14.12
CA GLN A 37 -3.06 -9.72 14.95
C GLN A 37 -1.65 -10.10 15.41
N LEU A 38 -0.72 -10.19 14.47
CA LEU A 38 0.64 -10.68 14.69
C LEU A 38 1.61 -9.55 15.03
N SER A 39 2.63 -9.84 15.81
CA SER A 39 3.79 -8.96 15.96
C SER A 39 4.69 -9.01 14.71
N ALA A 40 5.55 -8.02 14.55
CA ALA A 40 6.53 -7.98 13.46
C ALA A 40 7.41 -9.23 13.43
N GLU A 41 7.83 -9.73 14.62
CA GLU A 41 8.60 -10.95 14.79
C GLU A 41 7.83 -12.20 14.36
N SER A 42 6.54 -12.28 14.73
CA SER A 42 5.67 -13.40 14.40
C SER A 42 5.41 -13.47 12.88
N ILE A 43 5.27 -12.34 12.22
CA ILE A 43 5.11 -12.28 10.75
C ILE A 43 6.34 -12.89 10.07
N CYS A 44 7.56 -12.47 10.42
CA CYS A 44 8.79 -13.11 9.90
C CYS A 44 8.85 -14.59 10.25
N GLY A 45 8.43 -14.97 11.46
CA GLY A 45 8.38 -16.36 11.91
C GLY A 45 7.55 -17.27 10.99
N CYS A 46 6.47 -16.74 10.39
CA CYS A 46 5.62 -17.50 9.46
C CYS A 46 6.36 -17.97 8.18
N PHE A 47 7.49 -17.37 7.85
CA PHE A 47 8.20 -17.61 6.59
C PHE A 47 9.57 -18.28 6.75
N THR A 48 9.92 -18.75 7.93
CA THR A 48 11.25 -19.33 8.20
C THR A 48 11.40 -20.79 7.76
N SER A 49 10.30 -21.53 7.64
CA SER A 49 10.34 -22.90 7.13
C SER A 49 10.36 -22.92 5.62
N THR A 50 11.24 -23.73 5.01
CA THR A 50 11.24 -23.96 3.56
C THR A 50 9.95 -24.61 3.06
N SER A 51 9.27 -25.40 3.90
CA SER A 51 7.98 -26.01 3.57
C SER A 51 6.86 -24.99 3.40
N ARG A 52 7.01 -23.74 3.89
CA ARG A 52 6.02 -22.69 3.74
C ARG A 52 5.83 -22.25 2.29
N GLN A 53 6.89 -22.33 1.46
CA GLN A 53 6.87 -21.95 0.04
C GLN A 53 6.27 -20.56 -0.23
N ALA A 54 6.42 -19.66 0.75
CA ALA A 54 5.96 -18.26 0.67
C ALA A 54 6.85 -17.37 1.53
N SER A 55 6.88 -16.08 1.22
CA SER A 55 7.58 -15.03 1.98
C SER A 55 7.11 -13.64 1.57
N CYS A 56 7.52 -12.62 2.33
CA CYS A 56 7.38 -11.21 1.98
C CYS A 56 8.71 -10.49 2.17
N ASN A 57 8.84 -9.27 1.64
CA ASN A 57 10.01 -8.45 1.95
C ASN A 57 9.90 -7.90 3.38
N TYR A 58 8.78 -7.28 3.73
CA TYR A 58 8.54 -6.67 5.03
C TYR A 58 7.29 -7.20 5.72
N GLY A 59 7.33 -7.22 7.04
CA GLY A 59 6.16 -7.41 7.90
C GLY A 59 5.90 -6.16 8.75
N ILE A 60 4.64 -5.78 8.93
CA ILE A 60 4.21 -4.71 9.83
C ILE A 60 3.34 -5.33 10.91
N GLY A 61 3.85 -5.33 12.15
CA GLY A 61 3.15 -5.87 13.31
C GLY A 61 2.01 -4.97 13.80
N THR A 62 1.16 -5.51 14.68
CA THR A 62 -0.02 -4.83 15.27
C THR A 62 0.32 -3.50 15.93
N ASP A 63 1.53 -3.35 16.44
CA ASP A 63 2.07 -2.14 17.06
C ASP A 63 2.72 -1.16 16.05
N GLY A 64 2.68 -1.49 14.77
CA GLY A 64 3.28 -0.70 13.69
C GLY A 64 4.79 -0.90 13.50
N ARG A 65 5.43 -1.80 14.27
CA ARG A 65 6.86 -2.11 14.09
C ARG A 65 7.08 -2.85 12.76
N VAL A 66 8.20 -2.53 12.11
CA VAL A 66 8.54 -3.09 10.79
C VAL A 66 9.61 -4.16 10.93
N SER A 67 9.39 -5.32 10.30
CA SER A 67 10.37 -6.39 10.20
C SER A 67 10.82 -6.64 8.77
N LEU A 68 12.05 -7.16 8.61
CA LEU A 68 12.63 -7.58 7.33
C LEU A 68 12.64 -9.12 7.27
N CYS A 69 11.91 -9.68 6.29
CA CYS A 69 11.81 -11.12 6.06
C CYS A 69 12.62 -11.57 4.83
N VAL A 70 12.64 -10.75 3.78
CA VAL A 70 13.49 -10.94 2.58
C VAL A 70 14.06 -9.58 2.17
N GLU A 71 15.38 -9.51 1.96
CA GLU A 71 16.03 -8.28 1.54
C GLU A 71 15.43 -7.76 0.22
N GLU A 72 15.29 -6.43 0.06
CA GLU A 72 14.70 -5.84 -1.15
C GLU A 72 15.43 -6.21 -2.45
N LYS A 73 16.72 -6.49 -2.39
CA LYS A 73 17.47 -6.99 -3.56
C LYS A 73 16.96 -8.33 -4.08
N ASN A 74 16.28 -9.09 -3.25
CA ASN A 74 15.80 -10.43 -3.56
C ASN A 74 14.30 -10.46 -3.84
N ARG A 75 13.89 -11.33 -4.76
CA ARG A 75 12.48 -11.59 -5.07
C ARG A 75 11.86 -12.48 -3.98
N SER A 76 10.91 -11.95 -3.22
CA SER A 76 10.06 -12.72 -2.31
C SER A 76 9.05 -13.60 -3.08
N TRP A 77 8.38 -14.52 -2.39
CA TRP A 77 7.31 -15.35 -2.93
C TRP A 77 5.98 -14.99 -2.27
N CYS A 78 5.35 -13.91 -2.67
CA CYS A 78 4.22 -13.32 -1.94
C CYS A 78 2.92 -13.24 -2.73
N SER A 79 2.97 -12.75 -3.96
CA SER A 79 1.76 -12.41 -4.72
C SER A 79 1.22 -13.55 -5.60
N SER A 80 1.83 -14.73 -5.59
CA SER A 80 1.54 -15.83 -6.53
C SER A 80 1.84 -15.47 -8.00
N SER A 81 2.64 -14.43 -8.25
CA SER A 81 3.06 -14.00 -9.58
C SER A 81 4.55 -13.67 -9.61
N ASN A 82 5.33 -14.51 -10.29
CA ASN A 82 6.77 -14.27 -10.47
C ASN A 82 7.05 -12.90 -11.10
N ALA A 83 6.30 -12.54 -12.14
CA ALA A 83 6.47 -11.28 -12.85
C ALA A 83 6.17 -10.08 -11.96
N ASN A 84 5.16 -10.16 -11.09
CA ASN A 84 4.88 -9.12 -10.12
C ASN A 84 5.97 -9.04 -9.05
N ASP A 85 6.32 -10.18 -8.43
CA ASP A 85 7.26 -10.21 -7.32
C ASP A 85 8.69 -9.83 -7.72
N GLN A 86 9.08 -9.96 -8.98
CA GLN A 86 10.33 -9.42 -9.51
C GLN A 86 10.38 -7.88 -9.46
N ARG A 87 9.24 -7.22 -9.57
CA ARG A 87 9.06 -5.77 -9.63
C ARG A 87 8.62 -5.17 -8.30
N ALA A 88 7.96 -5.97 -7.44
CA ALA A 88 7.27 -5.48 -6.27
C ALA A 88 8.08 -5.64 -4.97
N VAL A 89 8.08 -4.63 -4.13
CA VAL A 89 8.29 -4.81 -2.69
C VAL A 89 6.96 -5.27 -2.09
N THR A 90 6.99 -6.42 -1.41
CA THR A 90 5.80 -7.05 -0.83
C THR A 90 5.79 -6.84 0.69
N ILE A 91 4.63 -6.49 1.25
CA ILE A 91 4.47 -6.08 2.64
C ILE A 91 3.31 -6.83 3.27
N GLU A 92 3.56 -7.69 4.25
CA GLU A 92 2.51 -8.34 5.04
C GLU A 92 2.16 -7.47 6.24
N CYS A 93 0.88 -7.12 6.38
CA CYS A 93 0.37 -6.24 7.43
C CYS A 93 -0.50 -7.01 8.41
N ALA A 94 -0.30 -6.82 9.71
CA ALA A 94 -1.20 -7.34 10.74
C ALA A 94 -2.63 -6.84 10.49
N SER A 95 -3.61 -7.73 10.63
CA SER A 95 -5.01 -7.45 10.33
C SER A 95 -5.94 -8.30 11.18
N ASP A 96 -7.23 -8.02 11.14
CA ASP A 96 -8.24 -8.92 11.68
C ASP A 96 -8.24 -10.27 10.96
N MET A 97 -8.79 -11.29 11.61
CA MET A 97 -8.84 -12.68 11.09
C MET A 97 -9.99 -12.90 10.12
N ASN A 98 -10.96 -12.00 10.07
CA ASN A 98 -12.16 -12.11 9.24
C ASN A 98 -12.27 -10.90 8.31
N GLU A 99 -12.96 -11.07 7.18
CA GLU A 99 -13.32 -9.93 6.32
C GLU A 99 -14.04 -8.84 7.14
N PRO A 100 -13.69 -7.58 6.94
CA PRO A 100 -12.90 -7.05 5.83
C PRO A 100 -11.37 -7.07 6.05
N TYR A 101 -10.83 -7.84 7.01
CA TYR A 101 -9.42 -7.91 7.43
C TYR A 101 -8.88 -6.53 7.80
N ALA A 102 -9.61 -5.85 8.69
CA ALA A 102 -9.29 -4.49 9.08
C ALA A 102 -7.91 -4.40 9.75
N MET A 103 -7.23 -3.30 9.51
CA MET A 103 -5.97 -2.94 10.15
C MET A 103 -6.20 -1.78 11.11
N ASN A 104 -5.50 -1.77 12.24
CA ASN A 104 -5.53 -0.63 13.14
C ASN A 104 -4.70 0.55 12.58
N SER A 105 -4.82 1.71 13.20
CA SER A 105 -4.13 2.94 12.76
C SER A 105 -2.61 2.81 12.78
N ALA A 106 -2.03 2.13 13.79
CA ALA A 106 -0.57 1.96 13.89
C ALA A 106 -0.02 1.18 12.68
N VAL A 107 -0.71 0.11 12.28
CA VAL A 107 -0.35 -0.69 11.09
C VAL A 107 -0.47 0.15 9.82
N TYR A 108 -1.60 0.85 9.63
CA TYR A 108 -1.83 1.62 8.41
C TYR A 108 -0.89 2.82 8.28
N ASP A 109 -0.62 3.54 9.36
CA ASP A 109 0.33 4.65 9.36
C ASP A 109 1.76 4.18 9.10
N SER A 110 2.14 3.01 9.62
CA SER A 110 3.43 2.40 9.31
C SER A 110 3.52 1.93 7.86
N LEU A 111 2.44 1.41 7.29
CA LEU A 111 2.38 1.08 5.86
C LEU A 111 2.60 2.34 4.99
N VAL A 112 1.96 3.46 5.32
CA VAL A 112 2.18 4.74 4.63
C VAL A 112 3.66 5.16 4.72
N LYS A 113 4.25 5.15 5.94
CA LYS A 113 5.65 5.52 6.15
C LYS A 113 6.62 4.62 5.38
N LEU A 114 6.39 3.31 5.40
CA LEU A 114 7.21 2.34 4.69
C LEU A 114 7.10 2.52 3.16
N CYS A 115 5.90 2.77 2.62
CA CYS A 115 5.73 3.07 1.19
C CYS A 115 6.45 4.36 0.78
N ILE A 116 6.42 5.42 1.61
CA ILE A 116 7.17 6.66 1.37
C ILE A 116 8.67 6.36 1.30
N ASP A 117 9.20 5.62 2.26
CA ASP A 117 10.61 5.24 2.31
C ASP A 117 11.04 4.42 1.09
N ILE A 118 10.26 3.39 0.74
CA ILE A 118 10.51 2.57 -0.47
C ILE A 118 10.52 3.44 -1.72
N CYS A 119 9.53 4.31 -1.89
CA CYS A 119 9.47 5.22 -3.03
C CYS A 119 10.69 6.13 -3.09
N LYS A 120 11.06 6.79 -1.98
CA LYS A 120 12.24 7.68 -1.92
C LYS A 120 13.53 6.96 -2.31
N ARG A 121 13.79 5.78 -1.74
CA ARG A 121 15.01 5.00 -2.01
C ARG A 121 15.09 4.50 -3.46
N ASN A 122 13.94 4.33 -4.13
CA ASN A 122 13.86 3.94 -5.53
C ASN A 122 13.67 5.13 -6.49
N GLY A 123 13.87 6.39 -6.03
CA GLY A 123 13.77 7.59 -6.85
C GLY A 123 12.36 7.92 -7.36
N LYS A 124 11.33 7.42 -6.66
CA LYS A 124 9.93 7.60 -7.06
C LYS A 124 9.32 8.82 -6.37
N LYS A 125 8.53 9.59 -7.11
CA LYS A 125 7.81 10.78 -6.64
C LYS A 125 6.30 10.55 -6.57
N ASN A 126 5.80 9.55 -7.28
CA ASN A 126 4.38 9.26 -7.37
C ASN A 126 4.13 7.78 -7.04
N LEU A 127 3.20 7.50 -6.12
CA LEU A 127 2.62 6.18 -5.92
C LEU A 127 1.24 6.17 -6.55
N LEU A 128 1.00 5.25 -7.48
CA LEU A 128 -0.23 5.18 -8.27
C LEU A 128 -1.11 4.01 -7.84
N TRP A 129 -2.40 4.26 -7.70
CA TRP A 129 -3.45 3.25 -7.64
C TRP A 129 -4.39 3.42 -8.82
N LEU A 130 -4.32 2.51 -9.79
CA LEU A 130 -5.13 2.60 -11.02
C LEU A 130 -6.51 1.92 -10.90
N GLY A 131 -6.74 1.18 -9.78
CA GLY A 131 -8.04 0.60 -9.42
C GLY A 131 -8.51 -0.59 -10.26
N ASP A 132 -7.88 -0.86 -11.38
CA ASP A 132 -8.23 -1.92 -12.32
C ASP A 132 -7.04 -2.83 -12.63
N LYS A 133 -7.27 -4.15 -12.62
CA LYS A 133 -6.24 -5.16 -12.88
C LYS A 133 -5.59 -5.00 -14.25
N ASN A 134 -6.41 -4.96 -15.30
CA ASN A 134 -5.91 -4.96 -16.68
C ASN A 134 -5.17 -3.67 -16.99
N LYS A 135 -5.75 -2.53 -16.58
CA LYS A 135 -5.12 -1.21 -16.68
C LYS A 135 -3.76 -1.20 -15.96
N THR A 136 -3.70 -1.73 -14.74
CA THR A 136 -2.47 -1.72 -13.93
C THR A 136 -1.39 -2.64 -14.49
N LEU A 137 -1.75 -3.84 -14.92
CA LEU A 137 -0.76 -4.81 -15.40
C LEU A 137 -0.19 -4.46 -16.79
N ASN A 138 -0.96 -3.71 -17.59
CA ASN A 138 -0.53 -3.18 -18.89
C ASN A 138 0.10 -1.78 -18.81
N TYR A 139 0.12 -1.17 -17.61
CA TYR A 139 0.72 0.15 -17.40
C TYR A 139 2.25 0.04 -17.35
N ALA A 140 2.92 0.92 -18.10
CA ALA A 140 4.37 1.10 -18.04
C ALA A 140 4.67 2.34 -17.17
N PRO A 141 5.08 2.15 -15.90
CA PRO A 141 5.36 3.28 -15.01
C PRO A 141 6.50 4.15 -15.54
N ALA A 142 6.36 5.46 -15.46
CA ALA A 142 7.46 6.40 -15.69
C ALA A 142 8.57 6.19 -14.66
N ALA A 143 9.74 6.78 -14.91
CA ALA A 143 10.92 6.58 -14.06
C ALA A 143 10.68 6.99 -12.61
N ASP A 144 9.84 8.00 -12.37
CA ASP A 144 9.49 8.54 -11.06
C ASP A 144 8.15 8.00 -10.51
N GLU A 145 7.56 6.97 -11.12
CA GLU A 145 6.32 6.35 -10.69
C GLU A 145 6.53 4.98 -10.06
N MET A 146 5.76 4.69 -9.04
CA MET A 146 5.58 3.39 -8.37
C MET A 146 4.11 3.01 -8.46
N VAL A 147 3.79 1.73 -8.68
CA VAL A 147 2.40 1.29 -8.85
C VAL A 147 2.01 0.29 -7.78
N LEU A 148 0.83 0.46 -7.19
CA LEU A 148 0.23 -0.51 -6.28
C LEU A 148 -0.38 -1.67 -7.06
N THR A 149 -0.09 -2.89 -6.61
CA THR A 149 -0.73 -4.13 -7.07
C THR A 149 -1.26 -4.91 -5.87
N VAL A 150 -2.13 -5.89 -6.09
CA VAL A 150 -2.75 -6.67 -5.01
C VAL A 150 -2.78 -8.16 -5.33
N HIS A 151 -2.66 -9.00 -4.31
CA HIS A 151 -2.60 -10.45 -4.44
C HIS A 151 -3.83 -11.05 -5.15
N ARG A 152 -5.05 -10.54 -4.86
CA ARG A 152 -6.29 -11.02 -5.49
C ARG A 152 -6.33 -10.90 -7.02
N TRP A 153 -5.43 -10.14 -7.60
CA TRP A 153 -5.32 -10.05 -9.06
C TRP A 153 -4.57 -11.24 -9.68
N PHE A 154 -3.77 -11.94 -8.89
CA PHE A 154 -2.88 -13.00 -9.38
C PHE A 154 -3.33 -14.41 -8.93
N ALA A 155 -4.16 -14.51 -7.90
CA ALA A 155 -4.68 -15.76 -7.40
C ALA A 155 -6.10 -15.58 -6.84
N ASN A 156 -6.85 -16.67 -6.69
CA ASN A 156 -8.16 -16.65 -6.01
C ASN A 156 -7.96 -16.48 -4.49
N LYS A 157 -7.74 -15.25 -4.06
CA LYS A 157 -7.50 -14.85 -2.67
C LYS A 157 -8.29 -13.59 -2.33
N SER A 158 -8.69 -13.44 -1.07
CA SER A 158 -9.31 -12.21 -0.54
C SER A 158 -8.29 -11.10 -0.28
N CYS A 159 -7.00 -11.44 -0.10
CA CYS A 159 -5.92 -10.48 0.19
C CYS A 159 -5.86 -9.36 -0.87
N PRO A 160 -5.71 -8.10 -0.44
CA PRO A 160 -5.37 -7.58 0.88
C PRO A 160 -6.55 -7.34 1.83
N GLY A 161 -7.72 -7.94 1.57
CA GLY A 161 -8.96 -7.67 2.28
C GLY A 161 -9.70 -6.43 1.75
N ASN A 162 -11.01 -6.38 1.99
CA ASN A 162 -11.81 -5.26 1.49
C ASN A 162 -11.51 -3.97 2.22
N TRP A 163 -11.05 -4.03 3.48
CA TRP A 163 -10.68 -2.86 4.25
C TRP A 163 -9.50 -2.10 3.61
N LEU A 164 -8.40 -2.78 3.31
CA LEU A 164 -7.23 -2.16 2.70
C LEU A 164 -7.48 -1.85 1.21
N TYR A 165 -8.19 -2.75 0.50
CA TYR A 165 -8.50 -2.53 -0.92
C TYR A 165 -9.23 -1.19 -1.15
N ALA A 166 -10.22 -0.86 -0.28
CA ALA A 166 -10.94 0.41 -0.35
C ALA A 166 -10.07 1.63 -0.02
N ARG A 167 -8.91 1.44 0.61
CA ARG A 167 -7.98 2.50 1.06
C ARG A 167 -6.73 2.65 0.20
N LEU A 168 -6.56 1.85 -0.84
CA LEU A 168 -5.37 1.92 -1.70
C LEU A 168 -5.25 3.26 -2.44
N GLY A 169 -6.38 3.90 -2.76
CA GLY A 169 -6.40 5.27 -3.31
C GLY A 169 -5.91 6.31 -2.29
N ASP A 170 -6.35 6.21 -1.03
CA ASP A 170 -5.87 7.06 0.07
C ASP A 170 -4.38 6.83 0.34
N LEU A 171 -3.94 5.56 0.39
CA LEU A 171 -2.53 5.20 0.54
C LEU A 171 -1.67 5.86 -0.55
N ALA A 172 -2.08 5.73 -1.81
CA ALA A 172 -1.38 6.31 -2.95
C ALA A 172 -1.30 7.84 -2.86
N ALA A 173 -2.41 8.50 -2.53
CA ALA A 173 -2.49 9.95 -2.38
C ALA A 173 -1.61 10.47 -1.24
N ARG A 174 -1.68 9.86 -0.04
CA ARG A 174 -0.85 10.23 1.12
C ARG A 174 0.64 10.09 0.85
N VAL A 175 1.04 8.98 0.21
CA VAL A 175 2.44 8.74 -0.15
C VAL A 175 2.91 9.76 -1.18
N THR A 176 2.17 9.98 -2.26
CA THR A 176 2.51 10.96 -3.32
C THR A 176 2.64 12.37 -2.74
N ALA A 177 1.70 12.80 -1.90
CA ALA A 177 1.77 14.11 -1.24
C ALA A 177 3.04 14.26 -0.39
N ALA A 178 3.41 13.23 0.38
CA ALA A 178 4.63 13.24 1.20
C ALA A 178 5.94 13.21 0.38
N LEU A 179 5.87 12.79 -0.87
CA LEU A 179 6.99 12.79 -1.83
C LEU A 179 7.13 14.12 -2.58
N GLY A 180 6.20 15.06 -2.39
CA GLY A 180 6.14 16.31 -3.16
C GLY A 180 5.65 16.11 -4.60
N GLY A 181 5.04 14.96 -4.91
CA GLY A 181 4.44 14.66 -6.20
C GLY A 181 3.08 15.33 -6.37
N SER A 182 2.66 15.49 -7.62
CA SER A 182 1.31 15.97 -7.94
C SER A 182 0.38 14.78 -8.09
N SER A 183 -0.57 14.59 -7.18
CA SER A 183 -1.61 13.58 -7.35
C SER A 183 -2.55 13.99 -8.50
N SER A 184 -2.50 13.26 -9.61
CA SER A 184 -3.38 13.50 -10.77
C SER A 184 -4.82 13.00 -10.58
N SER A 185 -5.20 12.57 -9.38
CA SER A 185 -6.54 12.06 -9.07
C SER A 185 -6.94 12.35 -7.62
N GLY A 186 -7.19 13.60 -7.36
CA GLY A 186 -7.83 14.06 -6.13
C GLY A 186 -8.04 15.56 -6.21
N MET A 187 -9.27 16.03 -6.10
CA MET A 187 -9.50 17.44 -5.89
C MET A 187 -8.71 17.89 -4.67
N GLN A 188 -7.76 18.79 -4.85
CA GLN A 188 -6.98 19.35 -3.75
C GLN A 188 -7.94 20.03 -2.77
N ALA A 189 -7.76 19.79 -1.46
CA ALA A 189 -8.53 20.49 -0.42
C ALA A 189 -8.48 22.02 -0.58
N SER A 190 -7.39 22.55 -1.16
CA SER A 190 -7.24 23.96 -1.52
C SER A 190 -8.24 24.43 -2.60
N SER A 191 -8.70 23.55 -3.47
CA SER A 191 -9.71 23.91 -4.51
C SER A 191 -11.13 23.97 -3.97
N LEU A 192 -11.36 23.53 -2.74
CA LEU A 192 -12.65 23.58 -2.05
C LEU A 192 -12.78 24.76 -1.09
N LYS A 193 -11.67 25.43 -0.78
CA LYS A 193 -11.57 26.44 0.29
C LYS A 193 -12.48 27.66 0.14
N ASN A 194 -12.95 27.95 -1.07
CA ASN A 194 -13.80 29.13 -1.37
C ASN A 194 -15.06 28.76 -2.14
N LEU A 195 -15.49 27.49 -2.08
CA LEU A 195 -16.73 27.08 -2.74
C LEU A 195 -17.93 27.33 -1.82
N SER A 196 -19.01 27.80 -2.37
CA SER A 196 -20.32 27.74 -1.72
C SER A 196 -20.74 26.27 -1.52
N GLU A 197 -21.65 26.02 -0.58
CA GLU A 197 -22.19 24.67 -0.33
C GLU A 197 -22.75 24.02 -1.61
N ALA A 198 -23.44 24.79 -2.45
CA ALA A 198 -24.00 24.33 -3.72
C ALA A 198 -22.91 23.89 -4.72
N GLU A 199 -21.81 24.63 -4.82
CA GLU A 199 -20.67 24.30 -5.69
C GLU A 199 -19.90 23.09 -5.16
N ALA A 200 -19.74 22.95 -3.83
CA ALA A 200 -19.12 21.78 -3.22
C ALA A 200 -19.98 20.53 -3.47
N VAL A 201 -21.31 20.61 -3.30
CA VAL A 201 -22.22 19.50 -3.60
C VAL A 201 -22.17 19.10 -5.08
N ALA A 202 -22.09 20.06 -6.01
CA ALA A 202 -21.99 19.77 -7.43
C ALA A 202 -20.68 19.05 -7.80
N LYS A 203 -19.55 19.42 -7.17
CA LYS A 203 -18.23 18.83 -7.45
C LYS A 203 -17.99 17.49 -6.78
N ILE A 204 -18.40 17.32 -5.53
CA ILE A 204 -18.09 16.11 -4.74
C ILE A 204 -19.29 15.17 -4.59
N GLY A 205 -20.52 15.68 -4.79
CA GLY A 205 -21.75 14.89 -4.70
C GLY A 205 -21.75 13.59 -5.51
N PRO A 206 -21.23 13.56 -6.75
CA PRO A 206 -21.14 12.33 -7.54
C PRO A 206 -20.23 11.25 -6.95
N LEU A 207 -19.32 11.60 -6.01
CA LEU A 207 -18.38 10.67 -5.37
C LEU A 207 -19.01 9.90 -4.20
N PHE A 208 -20.23 10.26 -3.76
CA PHE A 208 -20.90 9.67 -2.63
C PHE A 208 -22.13 8.86 -3.03
N THR A 209 -22.36 7.72 -2.39
CA THR A 209 -23.61 6.98 -2.47
C THR A 209 -24.75 7.75 -1.78
N ALA A 210 -26.00 7.41 -2.07
CA ALA A 210 -27.19 8.11 -1.53
C ALA A 210 -27.17 8.27 0.01
N ASN A 211 -26.67 7.27 0.75
CA ASN A 211 -26.59 7.31 2.22
C ASN A 211 -25.37 8.09 2.75
N GLN A 212 -24.35 8.34 1.93
CA GLN A 212 -23.15 9.10 2.32
C GLN A 212 -23.23 10.58 2.00
N LYS A 213 -24.15 10.97 1.11
CA LYS A 213 -24.28 12.35 0.59
C LYS A 213 -24.54 13.38 1.68
N THR A 214 -25.43 13.08 2.62
CA THR A 214 -25.83 14.06 3.65
C THR A 214 -24.75 14.28 4.71
N THR A 215 -24.12 13.20 5.19
CA THR A 215 -23.15 13.28 6.29
C THR A 215 -21.74 13.60 5.78
N GLY A 216 -21.33 13.03 4.65
CA GLY A 216 -19.98 13.19 4.12
C GLY A 216 -19.74 14.58 3.50
N ILE A 217 -20.72 15.14 2.79
CA ILE A 217 -20.60 16.45 2.16
C ILE A 217 -20.56 17.56 3.22
N LEU A 218 -21.42 17.48 4.25
CA LEU A 218 -21.42 18.43 5.38
C LEU A 218 -20.09 18.42 6.16
N ALA A 219 -19.50 17.24 6.36
CA ALA A 219 -18.20 17.12 7.03
C ALA A 219 -17.07 17.75 6.18
N CYS A 220 -17.07 17.55 4.86
CA CYS A 220 -16.07 18.15 3.96
C CYS A 220 -16.18 19.66 3.87
N VAL A 221 -17.40 20.20 3.83
CA VAL A 221 -17.64 21.66 3.81
C VAL A 221 -17.23 22.29 5.15
N SER A 222 -17.60 21.66 6.27
CA SER A 222 -17.23 22.12 7.61
C SER A 222 -15.71 22.14 7.82
N MET A 223 -14.99 21.10 7.39
CA MET A 223 -13.53 21.07 7.46
C MET A 223 -12.85 22.12 6.58
N ALA A 224 -13.41 22.41 5.40
CA ALA A 224 -12.85 23.44 4.51
C ALA A 224 -12.99 24.87 5.05
N GLN A 225 -13.89 25.11 6.01
CA GLN A 225 -14.08 26.43 6.65
C GLN A 225 -13.14 26.69 7.83
N PHE A 226 -12.47 25.63 8.35
CA PHE A 226 -11.59 25.71 9.52
C PHE A 226 -10.09 25.58 9.19
N ILE A 227 -9.69 25.48 7.94
CA ILE A 227 -8.32 25.48 7.44
C ILE A 227 -8.12 26.72 6.56
#